data_4b48930692503ce3a43e913864a7a240
#
_entry.id   4b48930692503ce3a43e913864a7a240
#
_cell.length_a   1.000
_cell.length_b   1.000
_cell.length_c   1.000
_cell.angle_alpha   90.00
_cell.angle_beta   90.00
_cell.angle_gamma   90.00
#
_symmetry.space_group_name_H-M   'P 1'
#
loop_
_entity.id
_entity.type
_entity.pdbx_description
1 polymer ?
#
loop_
_entity_poly.entity_id
_entity_poly.type
_entity_poly.pdbx_seq_one_letter_code
_entity_poly.pdbx_strand_id
1 'polypeptide(L)'
;MPTASLLRRSSVLLALFAISSLAVNPVSLVGQSSSFDAHPSQTAPTSVALDREVHADMAFLADDDLHGRGSATRDEHIAALFAAARFQTLGLAPGGDKGTFLQKVALPSPLPPRVQQRIAHFEDTPRTQTWNAIAILRGTASPEEVVLLTAHLDHLGVGPANATGDTIYNGADDDASGTTAVLALAQAFAGSPRPRRTIVFALFGSEEIGGFGNAAFLASPPVPLASIVANLEFEMIGRADPAIPADALWLTGFDRSNFGPELAKHGAHLLADPHPSENFFQRSDNYALARQGIIAHTVSSFSLHKDYHQPSDELSRIDFPHLTSAIASMIDPIQWLANATWRPAWNPNGRP
;
A
#
# COMPACT_ATOMS: atom_id res chain seq x y z
N MET A 1 42.05 -45.25 -41.84
CA MET A 1 42.62 -46.33 -41.02
C MET A 1 42.04 -46.22 -39.64
N PRO A 2 41.55 -47.30 -39.09
CA PRO A 2 40.66 -47.32 -37.92
C PRO A 2 41.40 -47.72 -36.64
N THR A 3 40.84 -47.32 -35.47
CA THR A 3 41.03 -48.03 -34.19
C THR A 3 39.85 -47.69 -33.29
N ALA A 4 38.97 -48.54 -33.06
CA ALA A 4 38.86 -49.65 -32.14
C ALA A 4 38.26 -49.21 -30.78
N SER A 5 37.02 -49.53 -30.63
CA SER A 5 36.13 -49.98 -29.57
C SER A 5 36.80 -50.49 -28.32
N LEU A 6 36.26 -50.13 -27.15
CA LEU A 6 36.29 -50.97 -25.93
C LEU A 6 34.99 -50.78 -25.11
N LEU A 7 34.14 -51.78 -25.24
CA LEU A 7 33.00 -52.03 -24.37
C LEU A 7 33.51 -52.48 -22.98
N ARG A 8 32.98 -51.89 -21.93
CA ARG A 8 32.98 -52.48 -20.59
C ARG A 8 31.54 -52.81 -20.16
N ARG A 9 31.32 -54.12 -20.00
CA ARG A 9 30.13 -54.68 -19.38
C ARG A 9 30.21 -54.53 -17.88
N SER A 10 29.17 -54.02 -17.25
CA SER A 10 28.98 -54.08 -15.80
C SER A 10 27.79 -54.98 -15.47
N SER A 11 28.07 -55.95 -14.65
CA SER A 11 27.18 -57.05 -14.23
C SER A 11 26.12 -56.52 -13.24
N VAL A 12 24.86 -56.90 -13.46
CA VAL A 12 23.74 -56.66 -12.56
C VAL A 12 23.70 -57.77 -11.53
N LEU A 13 23.81 -57.43 -10.24
CA LEU A 13 23.57 -58.37 -9.14
C LEU A 13 22.08 -58.29 -8.76
N LEU A 14 21.36 -59.38 -8.96
CA LEU A 14 19.99 -59.57 -8.48
C LEU A 14 20.04 -60.05 -7.04
N ALA A 15 19.51 -59.26 -6.10
CA ALA A 15 19.24 -59.69 -4.74
C ALA A 15 17.76 -60.04 -4.58
N LEU A 16 17.50 -61.35 -4.39
CA LEU A 16 16.18 -61.87 -4.02
C LEU A 16 15.93 -61.58 -2.52
N PHE A 17 14.89 -60.85 -2.22
CA PHE A 17 14.34 -60.74 -0.86
C PHE A 17 13.05 -61.59 -0.77
N ALA A 18 13.07 -62.52 0.17
CA ALA A 18 11.93 -63.39 0.50
C ALA A 18 10.83 -62.58 1.22
N ILE A 19 9.60 -62.71 0.72
CA ILE A 19 8.41 -62.10 1.32
C ILE A 19 7.84 -63.06 2.34
N SER A 20 7.92 -62.72 3.63
CA SER A 20 7.17 -63.40 4.69
C SER A 20 5.79 -62.73 4.83
N SER A 21 4.75 -63.50 4.55
CA SER A 21 3.37 -63.10 4.71
C SER A 21 2.98 -63.10 6.19
N LEU A 22 2.77 -61.96 6.78
CA LEU A 22 2.08 -61.78 8.04
C LEU A 22 0.61 -61.42 7.76
N ALA A 23 -0.29 -62.27 8.23
CA ALA A 23 -1.71 -62.01 8.19
C ALA A 23 -2.07 -60.83 9.13
N VAL A 24 -2.65 -59.78 8.60
CA VAL A 24 -3.15 -58.66 9.38
C VAL A 24 -4.68 -58.73 9.39
N ASN A 25 -5.25 -58.83 10.60
CA ASN A 25 -6.68 -58.75 10.83
C ASN A 25 -7.23 -57.36 10.48
N PRO A 26 -8.44 -57.22 9.90
CA PRO A 26 -9.01 -55.91 9.63
C PRO A 26 -9.48 -55.27 10.94
N VAL A 27 -8.81 -54.21 11.36
CA VAL A 27 -9.32 -53.28 12.37
C VAL A 27 -10.24 -52.29 11.65
N SER A 28 -11.52 -52.29 12.02
CA SER A 28 -12.49 -51.31 11.57
C SER A 28 -12.05 -49.89 12.02
N LEU A 29 -11.57 -49.08 11.10
CA LEU A 29 -11.40 -47.65 11.30
C LEU A 29 -12.78 -46.96 11.24
N VAL A 30 -13.33 -46.67 12.41
CA VAL A 30 -14.38 -45.66 12.55
C VAL A 30 -13.77 -44.29 12.16
N GLY A 31 -14.27 -43.73 11.06
CA GLY A 31 -13.83 -42.44 10.58
C GLY A 31 -14.13 -41.36 11.60
N GLN A 32 -13.10 -40.83 12.23
CA GLN A 32 -13.16 -39.50 12.84
C GLN A 32 -12.85 -38.50 11.71
N SER A 33 -13.90 -37.81 11.26
CA SER A 33 -13.77 -36.57 10.48
C SER A 33 -13.08 -35.53 11.38
N SER A 34 -11.77 -35.37 11.23
CA SER A 34 -11.09 -34.20 11.76
C SER A 34 -11.52 -33.01 10.91
N SER A 35 -12.47 -32.25 11.45
CA SER A 35 -12.71 -30.89 11.03
C SER A 35 -11.42 -30.09 11.28
N PHE A 36 -10.74 -29.74 10.21
CA PHE A 36 -9.75 -28.66 10.24
C PHE A 36 -10.52 -27.35 10.31
N ASP A 37 -11.05 -27.05 11.48
CA ASP A 37 -11.64 -25.78 11.82
C ASP A 37 -10.75 -25.06 12.84
N ALA A 38 -10.57 -23.80 12.57
CA ALA A 38 -9.94 -22.75 13.36
C ALA A 38 -8.53 -22.42 12.95
N HIS A 39 -8.42 -21.58 11.89
CA HIS A 39 -7.43 -20.53 11.97
C HIS A 39 -7.68 -19.77 13.27
N PRO A 40 -6.67 -19.54 14.13
CA PRO A 40 -6.87 -18.67 15.27
C PRO A 40 -7.30 -17.32 14.73
N SER A 41 -8.46 -16.83 15.16
CA SER A 41 -8.91 -15.46 14.94
C SER A 41 -7.79 -14.56 15.47
N GLN A 42 -7.02 -13.96 14.58
CA GLN A 42 -6.09 -12.93 14.98
C GLN A 42 -6.96 -11.77 15.47
N THR A 43 -6.87 -11.48 16.75
CA THR A 43 -7.47 -10.28 17.32
C THR A 43 -6.88 -9.06 16.62
N ALA A 44 -7.71 -8.03 16.38
CA ALA A 44 -7.21 -6.74 15.89
C ALA A 44 -5.98 -6.32 16.70
N PRO A 45 -4.94 -5.73 16.06
CA PRO A 45 -3.70 -5.40 16.74
C PRO A 45 -4.01 -4.54 17.96
N THR A 46 -3.44 -4.91 19.10
CA THR A 46 -3.48 -4.04 20.28
C THR A 46 -2.75 -2.74 19.95
N SER A 47 -3.06 -1.64 20.61
CA SER A 47 -2.38 -0.35 20.36
C SER A 47 -0.85 -0.47 20.39
N VAL A 48 -0.30 -1.34 21.24
CA VAL A 48 1.15 -1.63 21.33
C VAL A 48 1.68 -2.38 20.09
N ALA A 49 0.88 -3.28 19.50
CA ALA A 49 1.30 -4.02 18.30
C ALA A 49 1.31 -3.09 17.08
N LEU A 50 0.29 -2.25 16.94
CA LEU A 50 0.22 -1.23 15.89
C LEU A 50 1.38 -0.24 15.99
N ASP A 51 1.68 0.27 17.19
CA ASP A 51 2.77 1.20 17.41
C ASP A 51 4.14 0.63 16.97
N ARG A 52 4.43 -0.62 17.35
CA ARG A 52 5.66 -1.30 16.92
C ARG A 52 5.76 -1.48 15.41
N GLU A 53 4.66 -1.76 14.77
CA GLU A 53 4.58 -1.95 13.33
C GLU A 53 4.80 -0.63 12.60
N VAL A 54 4.12 0.43 13.03
CA VAL A 54 4.29 1.79 12.50
C VAL A 54 5.76 2.22 12.62
N HIS A 55 6.37 2.03 13.78
CA HIS A 55 7.80 2.33 13.97
C HIS A 55 8.71 1.53 13.02
N ALA A 56 8.44 0.24 12.83
CA ALA A 56 9.27 -0.63 11.99
C ALA A 56 9.16 -0.29 10.51
N ASP A 57 7.92 -0.06 10.02
CA ASP A 57 7.68 0.28 8.62
C ASP A 57 8.25 1.68 8.30
N MET A 58 8.07 2.66 9.18
CA MET A 58 8.66 3.99 9.06
C MET A 58 10.19 3.96 9.07
N ALA A 59 10.79 3.20 10.00
CA ALA A 59 12.25 3.06 10.09
C ALA A 59 12.85 2.46 8.81
N PHE A 60 12.14 1.53 8.15
CA PHE A 60 12.57 0.99 6.86
C PHE A 60 12.38 2.02 5.73
N LEU A 61 11.17 2.59 5.60
CA LEU A 61 10.82 3.42 4.47
C LEU A 61 11.57 4.76 4.43
N ALA A 62 11.88 5.34 5.59
CA ALA A 62 12.59 6.60 5.70
C ALA A 62 14.09 6.45 6.02
N ASP A 63 14.66 5.24 5.80
CA ASP A 63 16.08 4.98 6.02
C ASP A 63 16.94 5.57 4.90
N ASP A 64 18.10 6.12 5.25
CA ASP A 64 19.06 6.70 4.31
C ASP A 64 19.54 5.71 3.24
N ASP A 65 19.59 4.41 3.57
CA ASP A 65 19.98 3.35 2.62
C ASP A 65 18.99 3.18 1.46
N LEU A 66 17.78 3.74 1.57
CA LEU A 66 16.81 3.85 0.46
C LEU A 66 16.98 5.13 -0.37
N HIS A 67 18.01 5.93 -0.12
CA HIS A 67 18.34 7.13 -0.88
C HIS A 67 17.11 7.99 -1.23
N GLY A 68 16.18 8.13 -0.28
CA GLY A 68 14.95 8.89 -0.44
C GLY A 68 13.97 8.33 -1.47
N ARG A 69 14.02 7.04 -1.77
CA ARG A 69 13.05 6.32 -2.65
C ARG A 69 12.70 7.07 -3.95
N GLY A 70 13.70 7.71 -4.57
CA GLY A 70 13.45 8.57 -5.74
C GLY A 70 12.56 7.90 -6.78
N SER A 71 11.58 8.64 -7.33
CA SER A 71 10.62 8.14 -8.32
C SER A 71 11.30 7.39 -9.46
N ALA A 72 10.82 6.20 -9.78
CA ALA A 72 11.31 5.32 -10.84
C ALA A 72 12.81 4.93 -10.71
N THR A 73 13.32 4.92 -9.47
CA THR A 73 14.66 4.40 -9.16
C THR A 73 14.61 2.96 -8.65
N ARG A 74 15.81 2.38 -8.45
CA ARG A 74 15.97 1.09 -7.77
C ARG A 74 15.37 1.13 -6.35
N ASP A 75 15.47 2.26 -5.66
CA ASP A 75 15.13 2.36 -4.26
C ASP A 75 13.61 2.51 -4.06
N GLU A 76 12.88 3.18 -4.97
CA GLU A 76 11.42 3.03 -5.10
C GLU A 76 11.01 1.56 -5.30
N HIS A 77 11.72 0.83 -6.17
CA HIS A 77 11.44 -0.58 -6.39
C HIS A 77 11.65 -1.42 -5.11
N ILE A 78 12.66 -1.09 -4.29
CA ILE A 78 12.87 -1.76 -3.01
C ILE A 78 11.70 -1.50 -2.06
N ALA A 79 11.20 -0.26 -1.98
CA ALA A 79 10.00 0.07 -1.21
C ALA A 79 8.77 -0.72 -1.70
N ALA A 80 8.59 -0.84 -3.02
CA ALA A 80 7.50 -1.64 -3.59
C ALA A 80 7.64 -3.14 -3.27
N LEU A 81 8.86 -3.69 -3.28
CA LEU A 81 9.14 -5.07 -2.88
C LEU A 81 8.89 -5.30 -1.39
N PHE A 82 9.24 -4.34 -0.55
CA PHE A 82 8.94 -4.38 0.88
C PHE A 82 7.42 -4.45 1.11
N ALA A 83 6.65 -3.57 0.49
CA ALA A 83 5.19 -3.57 0.58
C ALA A 83 4.59 -4.90 0.08
N ALA A 84 5.09 -5.43 -1.05
CA ALA A 84 4.67 -6.72 -1.59
C ALA A 84 4.93 -7.87 -0.61
N ALA A 85 6.10 -7.87 0.06
CA ALA A 85 6.43 -8.87 1.08
C ALA A 85 5.52 -8.76 2.31
N ARG A 86 5.21 -7.53 2.75
CA ARG A 86 4.23 -7.28 3.83
C ARG A 86 2.85 -7.84 3.44
N PHE A 87 2.33 -7.52 2.28
CA PHE A 87 1.04 -8.03 1.79
C PHE A 87 1.01 -9.56 1.69
N GLN A 88 2.09 -10.17 1.21
CA GLN A 88 2.22 -11.62 1.13
C GLN A 88 2.19 -12.28 2.51
N THR A 89 2.89 -11.72 3.50
CA THR A 89 2.92 -12.22 4.89
C THR A 89 1.52 -12.17 5.52
N LEU A 90 0.70 -11.19 5.16
CA LEU A 90 -0.69 -11.06 5.62
C LEU A 90 -1.66 -12.03 4.93
N GLY A 91 -1.21 -12.83 3.96
CA GLY A 91 -2.04 -13.77 3.21
C GLY A 91 -3.07 -13.09 2.30
N LEU A 92 -2.83 -11.85 1.90
CA LEU A 92 -3.67 -11.12 0.95
C LEU A 92 -3.52 -11.72 -0.46
N ALA A 93 -4.53 -11.52 -1.31
CA ALA A 93 -4.42 -11.92 -2.70
C ALA A 93 -3.63 -10.87 -3.51
N PRO A 94 -2.77 -11.31 -4.46
CA PRO A 94 -2.03 -10.39 -5.31
C PRO A 94 -2.95 -9.63 -6.26
N GLY A 95 -2.70 -8.31 -6.41
CA GLY A 95 -3.43 -7.42 -7.31
C GLY A 95 -2.57 -6.88 -8.46
N GLY A 96 -1.29 -7.23 -8.52
CA GLY A 96 -0.37 -6.80 -9.58
C GLY A 96 -0.32 -7.72 -10.80
N ASP A 97 0.70 -7.55 -11.62
CA ASP A 97 0.84 -8.27 -12.89
C ASP A 97 1.05 -9.78 -12.69
N LYS A 98 0.41 -10.58 -13.55
CA LYS A 98 0.63 -12.03 -13.65
C LYS A 98 0.51 -12.78 -12.32
N GLY A 99 -0.36 -12.30 -11.42
CA GLY A 99 -0.56 -12.94 -10.11
C GLY A 99 0.54 -12.63 -9.09
N THR A 100 1.28 -11.53 -9.25
CA THR A 100 2.19 -10.97 -8.26
C THR A 100 1.55 -9.78 -7.54
N PHE A 101 2.22 -9.24 -6.53
CA PHE A 101 1.77 -8.02 -5.86
C PHE A 101 2.24 -6.74 -6.58
N LEU A 102 3.16 -6.86 -7.55
CA LEU A 102 3.71 -5.70 -8.25
C LEU A 102 3.04 -5.51 -9.61
N GLN A 103 2.59 -4.29 -9.89
CA GLN A 103 2.26 -3.81 -11.23
C GLN A 103 3.44 -3.01 -11.75
N LYS A 104 4.08 -3.49 -12.81
CA LYS A 104 5.24 -2.85 -13.42
C LYS A 104 4.80 -1.86 -14.49
N VAL A 105 5.27 -0.64 -14.38
CA VAL A 105 4.87 0.48 -15.23
C VAL A 105 6.06 0.98 -16.03
N ALA A 106 5.99 0.90 -17.35
CA ALA A 106 6.99 1.51 -18.22
C ALA A 106 6.77 3.02 -18.31
N LEU A 107 7.81 3.79 -18.11
CA LEU A 107 7.76 5.23 -18.30
C LEU A 107 7.94 5.59 -19.79
N PRO A 108 7.38 6.73 -20.26
CA PRO A 108 7.58 7.19 -21.62
C PRO A 108 9.05 7.54 -21.87
N SER A 109 9.53 7.29 -23.10
CA SER A 109 10.86 7.65 -23.50
C SER A 109 10.80 8.46 -24.81
N PRO A 110 11.21 9.74 -24.79
CA PRO A 110 11.72 10.49 -23.65
C PRO A 110 10.63 10.79 -22.60
N LEU A 111 11.05 11.07 -21.37
CA LEU A 111 10.15 11.57 -20.33
C LEU A 111 9.53 12.92 -20.77
N PRO A 112 8.31 13.26 -20.32
CA PRO A 112 7.71 14.57 -20.60
C PRO A 112 8.62 15.73 -20.14
N PRO A 113 8.69 16.86 -20.87
CA PRO A 113 9.61 17.96 -20.54
C PRO A 113 9.48 18.48 -19.09
N ARG A 114 8.27 18.56 -18.55
CA ARG A 114 8.05 18.99 -17.15
C ARG A 114 8.66 18.00 -16.15
N VAL A 115 8.61 16.70 -16.47
CA VAL A 115 9.22 15.66 -15.62
C VAL A 115 10.73 15.76 -15.67
N GLN A 116 11.30 15.89 -16.87
CA GLN A 116 12.73 16.13 -17.03
C GLN A 116 13.20 17.34 -16.24
N GLN A 117 12.43 18.43 -16.28
CA GLN A 117 12.74 19.65 -15.53
C GLN A 117 12.68 19.42 -14.02
N ARG A 118 11.66 18.67 -13.52
CA ARG A 118 11.51 18.37 -12.10
C ARG A 118 12.67 17.54 -11.56
N ILE A 119 13.12 16.53 -12.30
CA ILE A 119 14.20 15.64 -11.87
C ILE A 119 15.62 16.16 -12.20
N ALA A 120 15.73 17.29 -12.91
CA ALA A 120 17.02 17.79 -13.39
C ALA A 120 18.04 18.14 -12.28
N HIS A 121 17.58 18.32 -11.04
CA HIS A 121 18.39 18.64 -9.88
C HIS A 121 18.66 17.44 -8.98
N PHE A 122 18.07 16.28 -9.30
CA PHE A 122 18.24 15.04 -8.55
C PHE A 122 19.19 14.11 -9.27
N GLU A 123 19.64 13.06 -8.59
CA GLU A 123 20.57 12.08 -9.11
C GLU A 123 20.18 11.60 -10.52
N ASP A 124 21.15 11.62 -11.46
CA ASP A 124 20.96 11.19 -12.85
C ASP A 124 21.00 9.66 -12.92
N THR A 125 19.90 9.03 -12.55
CA THR A 125 19.68 7.59 -12.69
C THR A 125 18.71 7.31 -13.83
N PRO A 126 18.87 6.21 -14.59
CA PRO A 126 17.91 5.85 -15.64
C PRO A 126 16.52 5.60 -15.06
N ARG A 127 15.57 6.47 -15.41
CA ARG A 127 14.18 6.39 -14.95
C ARG A 127 13.32 5.83 -16.09
N THR A 128 13.27 4.51 -16.20
CA THR A 128 12.60 3.81 -17.31
C THR A 128 11.32 3.10 -16.91
N GLN A 129 11.16 2.86 -15.62
CA GLN A 129 10.00 2.12 -15.09
C GLN A 129 9.76 2.47 -13.62
N THR A 130 8.51 2.35 -13.22
CA THR A 130 8.07 2.47 -11.84
C THR A 130 7.21 1.25 -11.46
N TRP A 131 6.81 1.14 -10.20
CA TRP A 131 6.08 -0.03 -9.68
C TRP A 131 5.00 0.39 -8.70
N ASN A 132 3.81 -0.18 -8.87
CA ASN A 132 2.80 -0.18 -7.83
C ASN A 132 2.88 -1.47 -7.03
N ALA A 133 2.60 -1.41 -5.73
CA ALA A 133 2.38 -2.60 -4.91
C ALA A 133 0.87 -2.70 -4.61
N ILE A 134 0.22 -3.82 -5.02
CA ILE A 134 -1.24 -3.94 -4.96
C ILE A 134 -1.64 -5.27 -4.33
N ALA A 135 -2.52 -5.20 -3.33
CA ALA A 135 -3.09 -6.36 -2.65
C ALA A 135 -4.60 -6.28 -2.55
N ILE A 136 -5.26 -7.43 -2.42
CA ILE A 136 -6.71 -7.56 -2.38
C ILE A 136 -7.13 -8.42 -1.19
N LEU A 137 -7.96 -7.87 -0.33
CA LEU A 137 -8.73 -8.59 0.68
C LEU A 137 -10.15 -8.79 0.17
N ARG A 138 -10.46 -9.99 -0.32
CA ARG A 138 -11.76 -10.26 -0.93
C ARG A 138 -12.89 -10.22 0.09
N GLY A 139 -13.95 -9.51 -0.25
CA GLY A 139 -15.19 -9.45 0.52
C GLY A 139 -15.99 -10.75 0.46
N THR A 140 -16.98 -10.85 1.35
CA THR A 140 -17.82 -12.06 1.53
C THR A 140 -19.21 -11.95 0.90
N ALA A 141 -19.88 -10.80 1.07
CA ALA A 141 -21.28 -10.64 0.68
C ALA A 141 -21.51 -9.72 -0.53
N SER A 142 -20.58 -8.81 -0.78
CA SER A 142 -20.57 -7.92 -1.96
C SER A 142 -19.14 -7.78 -2.48
N PRO A 143 -18.52 -8.88 -2.92
CA PRO A 143 -17.11 -8.88 -3.34
C PRO A 143 -16.86 -8.04 -4.61
N GLU A 144 -17.89 -7.70 -5.34
CA GLU A 144 -17.86 -6.79 -6.50
C GLU A 144 -17.81 -5.31 -6.11
N GLU A 145 -18.15 -4.95 -4.87
CA GLU A 145 -18.00 -3.60 -4.34
C GLU A 145 -16.65 -3.44 -3.67
N VAL A 146 -15.93 -2.38 -4.00
CA VAL A 146 -14.53 -2.19 -3.59
C VAL A 146 -14.34 -0.90 -2.82
N VAL A 147 -13.68 -0.99 -1.66
CA VAL A 147 -13.07 0.14 -0.98
C VAL A 147 -11.59 0.15 -1.35
N LEU A 148 -11.09 1.26 -1.87
CA LEU A 148 -9.70 1.42 -2.29
C LEU A 148 -8.95 2.29 -1.28
N LEU A 149 -7.86 1.77 -0.72
CA LEU A 149 -6.96 2.48 0.19
C LEU A 149 -5.63 2.68 -0.52
N THR A 150 -5.15 3.92 -0.58
CA THR A 150 -3.97 4.28 -1.37
C THR A 150 -3.01 5.19 -0.60
N ALA A 151 -1.76 5.21 -1.04
CA ALA A 151 -0.68 6.12 -0.69
C ALA A 151 0.38 6.05 -1.80
N HIS A 152 1.41 6.90 -1.78
CA HIS A 152 2.50 6.74 -2.73
C HIS A 152 3.81 6.24 -2.10
N LEU A 153 4.60 5.49 -2.89
CA LEU A 153 5.80 4.80 -2.45
C LEU A 153 7.06 5.65 -2.55
N ASP A 154 7.09 6.48 -3.56
CA ASP A 154 8.26 7.25 -3.97
C ASP A 154 8.38 8.57 -3.22
N HIS A 155 9.56 9.17 -3.35
CA HIS A 155 9.80 10.57 -3.03
C HIS A 155 10.86 11.12 -4.01
N LEU A 156 11.61 12.13 -3.61
CA LEU A 156 12.46 12.87 -4.54
C LEU A 156 13.82 12.19 -4.80
N GLY A 157 14.34 11.42 -3.87
CA GLY A 157 15.63 10.75 -4.03
C GLY A 157 16.82 11.56 -3.51
N VAL A 158 17.98 11.44 -4.17
CA VAL A 158 19.19 12.20 -3.82
C VAL A 158 19.24 13.46 -4.67
N GLY A 159 19.42 14.61 -4.01
CA GLY A 159 19.34 15.92 -4.65
C GLY A 159 20.27 16.97 -4.06
N PRO A 160 19.97 18.26 -4.24
CA PRO A 160 20.79 19.34 -3.71
C PRO A 160 20.93 19.26 -2.18
N ALA A 161 22.14 19.49 -1.68
CA ALA A 161 22.42 19.50 -0.26
C ALA A 161 21.69 20.65 0.46
N ASN A 162 21.17 20.35 1.65
CA ASN A 162 20.69 21.37 2.58
C ASN A 162 21.87 22.09 3.27
N ALA A 163 21.57 22.98 4.21
CA ALA A 163 22.58 23.76 4.96
C ALA A 163 23.52 22.91 5.83
N THR A 164 23.15 21.66 6.17
CA THR A 164 23.97 20.72 6.93
C THR A 164 24.81 19.81 6.04
N GLY A 165 24.63 19.88 4.72
CA GLY A 165 25.30 19.02 3.74
C GLY A 165 24.56 17.73 3.44
N ASP A 166 23.37 17.54 3.96
CA ASP A 166 22.51 16.39 3.69
C ASP A 166 21.86 16.51 2.31
N THR A 167 21.91 15.43 1.54
CA THR A 167 21.43 15.33 0.15
C THR A 167 20.30 14.33 -0.04
N ILE A 168 19.93 13.57 1.00
CA ILE A 168 18.93 12.52 0.91
C ILE A 168 17.57 13.11 1.29
N TYR A 169 16.64 13.06 0.38
CA TYR A 169 15.25 13.48 0.60
C TYR A 169 14.47 12.26 1.06
N ASN A 170 14.52 11.97 2.39
CA ASN A 170 13.96 10.75 2.96
C ASN A 170 12.45 10.65 2.78
N GLY A 171 11.72 11.78 2.76
CA GLY A 171 10.27 11.78 2.62
C GLY A 171 9.59 10.99 3.72
N ALA A 172 9.95 11.26 4.98
CA ALA A 172 9.41 10.53 6.10
C ALA A 172 7.91 10.83 6.31
N ASP A 173 7.53 12.11 6.20
CA ASP A 173 6.13 12.48 6.20
C ASP A 173 5.53 12.30 4.80
N ASP A 174 6.25 12.68 3.75
CA ASP A 174 5.88 12.64 2.33
C ASP A 174 6.62 11.51 1.57
N ASP A 175 6.13 10.27 1.38
CA ASP A 175 4.88 9.74 1.92
C ASP A 175 5.12 8.37 2.56
N ALA A 176 6.25 8.24 3.32
CA ALA A 176 6.44 7.02 4.10
C ALA A 176 5.35 6.87 5.16
N SER A 177 4.80 7.99 5.68
CA SER A 177 3.72 8.00 6.68
C SER A 177 2.42 7.42 6.11
N GLY A 178 2.00 7.83 4.91
CA GLY A 178 0.81 7.29 4.25
C GLY A 178 1.00 5.85 3.77
N THR A 179 2.18 5.53 3.20
CA THR A 179 2.52 4.14 2.85
C THR A 179 2.44 3.24 4.09
N THR A 180 2.98 3.66 5.24
CA THR A 180 2.88 2.94 6.52
C THR A 180 1.42 2.79 6.96
N ALA A 181 0.59 3.83 6.80
CA ALA A 181 -0.83 3.74 7.13
C ALA A 181 -1.56 2.65 6.34
N VAL A 182 -1.34 2.60 5.02
CA VAL A 182 -1.97 1.58 4.17
C VAL A 182 -1.51 0.17 4.55
N LEU A 183 -0.22 -0.02 4.87
CA LEU A 183 0.32 -1.31 5.34
C LEU A 183 -0.28 -1.74 6.69
N ALA A 184 -0.35 -0.82 7.65
CA ALA A 184 -0.93 -1.07 8.97
C ALA A 184 -2.45 -1.35 8.90
N LEU A 185 -3.19 -0.63 8.05
CA LEU A 185 -4.59 -0.92 7.76
C LEU A 185 -4.75 -2.30 7.11
N ALA A 186 -3.88 -2.66 6.17
CA ALA A 186 -3.89 -4.00 5.56
C ALA A 186 -3.72 -5.10 6.61
N GLN A 187 -2.82 -4.93 7.58
CA GLN A 187 -2.65 -5.86 8.68
C GLN A 187 -3.88 -5.91 9.59
N ALA A 188 -4.44 -4.76 9.97
CA ALA A 188 -5.64 -4.70 10.81
C ALA A 188 -6.80 -5.46 10.17
N PHE A 189 -7.04 -5.27 8.87
CA PHE A 189 -8.13 -5.93 8.14
C PHE A 189 -7.85 -7.40 7.83
N ALA A 190 -6.59 -7.79 7.57
CA ALA A 190 -6.22 -9.19 7.39
C ALA A 190 -6.40 -10.00 8.70
N GLY A 191 -6.18 -9.36 9.85
CA GLY A 191 -6.38 -9.93 11.18
C GLY A 191 -7.83 -9.91 11.68
N SER A 192 -8.76 -9.30 10.96
CA SER A 192 -10.16 -9.13 11.33
C SER A 192 -11.09 -10.09 10.58
N PRO A 193 -12.33 -10.28 11.01
CA PRO A 193 -13.33 -10.98 10.21
C PRO A 193 -13.46 -10.36 8.82
N ARG A 194 -13.53 -11.22 7.79
CA ARG A 194 -13.63 -10.78 6.39
C ARG A 194 -14.78 -9.79 6.20
N PRO A 195 -14.54 -8.61 5.61
CA PRO A 195 -15.58 -7.62 5.41
C PRO A 195 -16.60 -8.06 4.35
N ARG A 196 -17.71 -7.36 4.28
CA ARG A 196 -18.73 -7.54 3.24
C ARG A 196 -18.18 -7.18 1.84
N ARG A 197 -17.55 -6.01 1.71
CA ARG A 197 -16.91 -5.49 0.49
C ARG A 197 -15.48 -5.97 0.38
N THR A 198 -14.97 -6.04 -0.83
CA THR A 198 -13.54 -6.18 -1.11
C THR A 198 -12.81 -4.90 -0.71
N ILE A 199 -11.63 -5.04 -0.10
CA ILE A 199 -10.70 -3.93 0.11
C ILE A 199 -9.50 -4.15 -0.81
N VAL A 200 -9.12 -3.11 -1.56
CA VAL A 200 -7.89 -3.06 -2.35
C VAL A 200 -6.95 -2.08 -1.68
N PHE A 201 -5.74 -2.53 -1.43
CA PHE A 201 -4.62 -1.73 -0.96
C PHE A 201 -3.69 -1.51 -2.13
N ALA A 202 -3.46 -0.26 -2.51
CA ALA A 202 -2.60 0.07 -3.63
C ALA A 202 -1.65 1.21 -3.26
N LEU A 203 -0.36 0.92 -3.37
CA LEU A 203 0.72 1.87 -3.14
C LEU A 203 1.31 2.22 -4.49
N PHE A 204 1.20 3.48 -4.88
CA PHE A 204 1.56 3.95 -6.21
C PHE A 204 3.01 4.43 -6.25
N GLY A 205 3.70 4.15 -7.36
CA GLY A 205 5.02 4.71 -7.62
C GLY A 205 4.96 5.91 -8.54
N SER A 206 5.99 6.75 -8.45
CA SER A 206 6.19 7.92 -9.29
C SER A 206 5.05 8.94 -9.24
N GLU A 207 4.47 9.16 -8.06
CA GLU A 207 3.55 10.27 -7.80
C GLU A 207 4.28 11.59 -8.05
N GLU A 208 5.44 11.76 -7.44
CA GLU A 208 6.27 12.96 -7.40
C GLU A 208 6.69 13.49 -8.79
N ILE A 209 6.72 12.64 -9.76
CA ILE A 209 7.09 13.03 -11.14
C ILE A 209 5.90 13.02 -12.11
N GLY A 210 4.67 12.87 -11.57
CA GLY A 210 3.44 13.06 -12.35
C GLY A 210 2.46 11.90 -12.34
N GLY A 211 2.46 11.07 -11.30
CA GLY A 211 1.42 10.08 -11.05
C GLY A 211 1.40 8.93 -12.06
N PHE A 212 2.59 8.47 -12.50
CA PHE A 212 2.65 7.38 -13.51
C PHE A 212 2.10 6.06 -12.99
N GLY A 213 2.31 5.75 -11.70
CA GLY A 213 1.75 4.56 -11.08
C GLY A 213 0.23 4.57 -11.04
N ASN A 214 -0.35 5.66 -10.57
CA ASN A 214 -1.81 5.84 -10.56
C ASN A 214 -2.40 5.81 -11.98
N ALA A 215 -1.75 6.48 -12.94
CA ALA A 215 -2.19 6.44 -14.34
C ALA A 215 -2.21 5.01 -14.90
N ALA A 216 -1.23 4.19 -14.56
CA ALA A 216 -1.17 2.79 -14.95
C ALA A 216 -2.24 1.94 -14.23
N PHE A 217 -2.49 2.19 -12.94
CA PHE A 217 -3.59 1.56 -12.22
C PHE A 217 -4.94 1.87 -12.88
N LEU A 218 -5.18 3.12 -13.25
CA LEU A 218 -6.40 3.51 -13.96
C LEU A 218 -6.53 2.86 -15.35
N ALA A 219 -5.42 2.66 -16.04
CA ALA A 219 -5.40 2.02 -17.36
C ALA A 219 -5.57 0.49 -17.31
N SER A 220 -5.08 -0.16 -16.23
CA SER A 220 -5.13 -1.61 -16.05
C SER A 220 -5.38 -1.95 -14.57
N PRO A 221 -6.57 -1.66 -14.05
CA PRO A 221 -6.88 -1.88 -12.64
C PRO A 221 -7.12 -3.38 -12.36
N PRO A 222 -6.80 -3.87 -11.13
CA PRO A 222 -7.04 -5.27 -10.77
C PRO A 222 -8.53 -5.60 -10.57
N VAL A 223 -9.37 -4.57 -10.51
CA VAL A 223 -10.82 -4.64 -10.38
C VAL A 223 -11.46 -3.62 -11.31
N PRO A 224 -12.70 -3.80 -11.78
CA PRO A 224 -13.37 -2.78 -12.59
C PRO A 224 -13.43 -1.43 -11.86
N LEU A 225 -13.05 -0.32 -12.49
CA LEU A 225 -13.09 1.00 -11.85
C LEU A 225 -14.50 1.34 -11.33
N ALA A 226 -15.54 0.94 -12.05
CA ALA A 226 -16.93 1.14 -11.65
C ALA A 226 -17.33 0.36 -10.38
N SER A 227 -16.55 -0.61 -9.96
CA SER A 227 -16.75 -1.34 -8.71
C SER A 227 -16.23 -0.60 -7.48
N ILE A 228 -15.34 0.38 -7.65
CA ILE A 228 -14.76 1.15 -6.57
C ILE A 228 -15.80 2.14 -6.03
N VAL A 229 -16.30 1.88 -4.83
CA VAL A 229 -17.33 2.70 -4.20
C VAL A 229 -16.75 3.94 -3.54
N ALA A 230 -15.51 3.84 -3.04
CA ALA A 230 -14.77 4.96 -2.47
C ALA A 230 -13.27 4.67 -2.49
N ASN A 231 -12.47 5.74 -2.54
CA ASN A 231 -11.05 5.74 -2.28
C ASN A 231 -10.73 6.68 -1.11
N LEU A 232 -9.88 6.21 -0.21
CA LEU A 232 -9.15 7.03 0.76
C LEU A 232 -7.66 6.88 0.45
N GLU A 233 -7.06 7.97 0.13
CA GLU A 233 -5.62 8.11 0.04
C GLU A 233 -5.11 8.66 1.37
N PHE A 234 -3.97 8.17 1.82
CA PHE A 234 -3.29 8.66 3.01
C PHE A 234 -2.00 9.32 2.56
N GLU A 235 -1.82 10.58 2.92
CA GLU A 235 -0.65 11.35 2.52
C GLU A 235 -0.31 12.36 3.61
N MET A 236 0.96 12.34 4.04
CA MET A 236 1.50 13.27 5.03
C MET A 236 0.66 13.32 6.32
N ILE A 237 0.61 12.19 7.02
CA ILE A 237 -0.10 12.04 8.30
C ILE A 237 0.84 11.83 9.49
N GLY A 238 2.14 12.04 9.29
CA GLY A 238 3.17 11.80 10.30
C GLY A 238 3.31 12.91 11.35
N ARG A 239 2.66 14.07 11.16
CA ARG A 239 2.73 15.21 12.06
C ARG A 239 1.39 15.89 12.23
N ALA A 240 1.05 16.30 13.47
CA ALA A 240 -0.19 17.03 13.72
C ALA A 240 -0.20 18.41 13.05
N ASP A 241 -1.34 18.75 12.45
CA ASP A 241 -1.60 20.11 11.95
C ASP A 241 -2.13 20.98 13.11
N PRO A 242 -1.42 22.06 13.51
CA PRO A 242 -1.87 22.92 14.59
C PRO A 242 -3.13 23.75 14.25
N ALA A 243 -3.59 23.74 13.00
CA ALA A 243 -4.82 24.42 12.58
C ALA A 243 -6.08 23.65 12.97
N ILE A 244 -5.95 22.37 13.37
CA ILE A 244 -7.04 21.48 13.80
C ILE A 244 -6.71 20.86 15.18
N PRO A 245 -7.67 20.21 15.87
CA PRO A 245 -7.39 19.44 17.09
C PRO A 245 -6.31 18.39 16.85
N ALA A 246 -5.43 18.18 17.84
CA ALA A 246 -4.25 17.33 17.70
C ALA A 246 -4.56 15.85 17.42
N ASP A 247 -5.76 15.38 17.70
CA ASP A 247 -6.27 14.02 17.43
C ASP A 247 -7.10 13.93 16.14
N ALA A 248 -7.18 15.03 15.37
CA ALA A 248 -7.94 15.08 14.12
C ALA A 248 -7.03 14.99 12.90
N LEU A 249 -7.64 14.54 11.82
CA LEU A 249 -7.13 14.58 10.46
C LEU A 249 -8.05 15.46 9.61
N TRP A 250 -7.59 15.89 8.47
CA TRP A 250 -8.46 16.57 7.53
C TRP A 250 -8.58 15.78 6.21
N LEU A 251 -9.68 15.99 5.51
CA LEU A 251 -10.01 15.34 4.26
C LEU A 251 -10.06 16.38 3.15
N THR A 252 -9.29 16.17 2.10
CA THR A 252 -9.34 17.06 0.92
C THR A 252 -10.72 17.03 0.29
N GLY A 253 -11.24 18.22 -0.05
CA GLY A 253 -12.56 18.30 -0.67
C GLY A 253 -13.70 17.75 0.19
N PHE A 254 -13.65 17.92 1.51
CA PHE A 254 -14.62 17.41 2.47
C PHE A 254 -16.08 17.71 2.08
N ASP A 255 -16.36 18.92 1.60
CA ASP A 255 -17.70 19.34 1.19
C ASP A 255 -18.10 18.92 -0.23
N ARG A 256 -17.23 18.25 -0.97
CA ARG A 256 -17.51 17.79 -2.34
C ARG A 256 -18.40 16.55 -2.40
N SER A 257 -18.40 15.75 -1.33
CA SER A 257 -19.19 14.53 -1.22
C SER A 257 -19.79 14.39 0.19
N ASN A 258 -20.71 13.45 0.34
CA ASN A 258 -21.22 13.07 1.66
C ASN A 258 -20.26 12.11 2.41
N PHE A 259 -19.09 11.79 1.84
CA PHE A 259 -18.19 10.75 2.34
C PHE A 259 -17.51 11.14 3.65
N GLY A 260 -16.80 12.28 3.69
CA GLY A 260 -16.12 12.75 4.91
C GLY A 260 -17.08 12.92 6.09
N PRO A 261 -18.22 13.65 5.93
CA PRO A 261 -19.22 13.77 6.99
C PRO A 261 -19.77 12.44 7.49
N GLU A 262 -19.91 11.45 6.61
CA GLU A 262 -20.43 10.14 7.03
C GLU A 262 -19.37 9.32 7.79
N LEU A 263 -18.11 9.31 7.33
CA LEU A 263 -17.01 8.68 8.08
C LEU A 263 -16.86 9.30 9.48
N ALA A 264 -17.00 10.63 9.59
CA ALA A 264 -16.94 11.33 10.88
C ALA A 264 -18.05 10.86 11.85
N LYS A 265 -19.27 10.59 11.37
CA LYS A 265 -20.36 10.01 12.21
C LYS A 265 -20.04 8.60 12.70
N HIS A 266 -19.16 7.89 12.01
CA HIS A 266 -18.74 6.54 12.34
C HIS A 266 -17.37 6.48 13.05
N GLY A 267 -16.96 7.61 13.64
CA GLY A 267 -15.82 7.67 14.56
C GLY A 267 -14.51 8.15 13.93
N ALA A 268 -14.49 8.49 12.63
CA ALA A 268 -13.32 9.14 12.06
C ALA A 268 -13.21 10.58 12.61
N HIS A 269 -12.03 10.94 13.11
CA HIS A 269 -11.76 12.31 13.53
C HIS A 269 -11.40 13.18 12.32
N LEU A 270 -12.27 13.19 11.30
CA LEU A 270 -12.07 13.90 10.04
C LEU A 270 -12.76 15.26 10.02
N LEU A 271 -12.03 16.27 9.62
CA LEU A 271 -12.50 17.65 9.42
C LEU A 271 -12.30 18.07 7.97
N ALA A 272 -12.84 19.23 7.61
CA ALA A 272 -12.53 19.88 6.34
C ALA A 272 -11.07 20.35 6.34
N ASP A 273 -10.44 20.35 5.15
CA ASP A 273 -9.10 20.89 4.91
C ASP A 273 -9.02 22.34 5.42
N PRO A 274 -8.14 22.65 6.40
CA PRO A 274 -7.98 23.97 6.95
C PRO A 274 -7.20 24.95 6.04
N HIS A 275 -6.68 24.45 4.91
CA HIS A 275 -5.82 25.19 3.98
C HIS A 275 -6.45 25.31 2.57
N PRO A 276 -7.68 25.86 2.41
CA PRO A 276 -8.41 25.81 1.15
C PRO A 276 -7.72 26.55 -0.01
N SER A 277 -6.81 27.49 0.27
CA SER A 277 -6.00 28.19 -0.73
C SER A 277 -4.98 27.30 -1.42
N GLU A 278 -4.58 26.19 -0.80
CA GLU A 278 -3.56 25.26 -1.31
C GLU A 278 -4.12 24.31 -2.38
N ASN A 279 -5.44 24.17 -2.46
CA ASN A 279 -6.12 23.28 -3.41
C ASN A 279 -5.64 21.82 -3.32
N PHE A 280 -5.40 21.30 -2.12
CA PHE A 280 -4.87 19.97 -1.89
C PHE A 280 -5.67 18.85 -2.58
N PHE A 281 -6.98 19.01 -2.73
CA PHE A 281 -7.82 18.04 -3.45
C PHE A 281 -7.32 17.71 -4.86
N GLN A 282 -6.56 18.60 -5.51
CA GLN A 282 -6.06 18.44 -6.89
C GLN A 282 -4.57 18.07 -6.94
N ARG A 283 -3.91 17.84 -5.82
CA ARG A 283 -2.46 17.76 -5.75
C ARG A 283 -1.91 16.36 -5.54
N SER A 284 -2.79 15.37 -5.32
CA SER A 284 -2.39 13.98 -5.12
C SER A 284 -3.17 13.01 -6.03
N ASP A 285 -2.89 11.72 -5.88
CA ASP A 285 -3.39 10.64 -6.73
C ASP A 285 -4.93 10.47 -6.66
N ASN A 286 -5.56 10.89 -5.54
CA ASN A 286 -7.03 10.91 -5.42
C ASN A 286 -7.72 11.66 -6.56
N TYR A 287 -7.09 12.72 -7.05
CA TYR A 287 -7.71 13.57 -8.07
C TYR A 287 -7.91 12.86 -9.40
N ALA A 288 -6.95 12.03 -9.81
CA ALA A 288 -7.08 11.24 -11.03
C ALA A 288 -8.25 10.23 -10.94
N LEU A 289 -8.44 9.61 -9.77
CA LEU A 289 -9.58 8.73 -9.46
C LEU A 289 -10.91 9.52 -9.44
N ALA A 290 -10.92 10.69 -8.80
CA ALA A 290 -12.10 11.55 -8.73
C ALA A 290 -12.58 11.98 -10.11
N ARG A 291 -11.68 12.30 -11.02
CA ARG A 291 -12.00 12.62 -12.44
C ARG A 291 -12.66 11.46 -13.17
N GLN A 292 -12.40 10.20 -12.79
CA GLN A 292 -13.13 9.03 -13.30
C GLN A 292 -14.53 8.90 -12.69
N GLY A 293 -14.87 9.74 -11.70
CA GLY A 293 -16.17 9.73 -11.03
C GLY A 293 -16.20 8.93 -9.72
N ILE A 294 -15.08 8.32 -9.33
CA ILE A 294 -14.93 7.63 -8.06
C ILE A 294 -14.95 8.67 -6.93
N ILE A 295 -15.64 8.39 -5.82
CA ILE A 295 -15.54 9.21 -4.61
C ILE A 295 -14.15 8.99 -4.04
N ALA A 296 -13.25 9.94 -4.26
CA ALA A 296 -11.83 9.82 -3.93
C ALA A 296 -11.34 11.10 -3.24
N HIS A 297 -10.73 10.92 -2.07
CA HIS A 297 -10.24 12.00 -1.22
C HIS A 297 -8.95 11.57 -0.52
N THR A 298 -8.09 12.53 -0.20
CA THR A 298 -6.88 12.32 0.59
C THR A 298 -7.14 12.68 2.04
N VAL A 299 -6.74 11.80 2.94
CA VAL A 299 -6.66 12.01 4.40
C VAL A 299 -5.26 12.49 4.72
N SER A 300 -5.15 13.61 5.41
CA SER A 300 -3.86 14.22 5.74
C SER A 300 -3.89 14.93 7.09
N SER A 301 -2.70 15.29 7.58
CA SER A 301 -2.48 16.23 8.66
C SER A 301 -1.34 17.19 8.35
N PHE A 302 -1.04 17.40 7.07
CA PHE A 302 0.03 18.25 6.62
C PHE A 302 -0.17 19.72 7.03
N SER A 303 0.72 20.21 7.85
CA SER A 303 0.66 21.54 8.49
C SER A 303 1.38 22.64 7.71
N LEU A 304 1.68 22.43 6.43
CA LEU A 304 2.51 23.34 5.61
C LEU A 304 3.92 23.55 6.21
N HIS A 305 4.46 22.55 6.88
CA HIS A 305 5.79 22.63 7.48
C HIS A 305 6.89 22.80 6.42
N LYS A 306 7.94 23.52 6.81
CA LYS A 306 9.06 23.89 5.93
C LYS A 306 9.92 22.72 5.44
N ASP A 307 9.75 21.54 6.03
CA ASP A 307 10.52 20.35 5.67
C ASP A 307 9.96 19.64 4.42
N TYR A 308 8.75 20.03 3.95
CA TYR A 308 8.15 19.52 2.72
C TYR A 308 9.09 19.67 1.53
N HIS A 309 9.38 18.57 0.85
CA HIS A 309 10.33 18.49 -0.26
C HIS A 309 11.75 18.98 0.09
N GLN A 310 12.18 18.71 1.33
CA GLN A 310 13.53 19.02 1.81
C GLN A 310 14.18 17.77 2.40
N PRO A 311 15.54 17.67 2.42
CA PRO A 311 16.22 16.60 3.12
C PRO A 311 15.87 16.52 4.61
N SER A 312 15.36 17.61 5.20
CA SER A 312 14.95 17.64 6.60
C SER A 312 13.59 16.97 6.88
N ASP A 313 12.92 16.40 5.87
CA ASP A 313 11.77 15.51 6.10
C ASP A 313 12.24 14.10 6.44
N GLU A 314 12.76 13.98 7.66
CA GLU A 314 13.40 12.80 8.20
C GLU A 314 12.54 12.08 9.24
N LEU A 315 12.89 10.81 9.51
CA LEU A 315 12.27 9.98 10.56
C LEU A 315 12.26 10.67 11.93
N SER A 316 13.30 11.45 12.24
CA SER A 316 13.44 12.20 13.50
C SER A 316 12.38 13.31 13.67
N ARG A 317 11.64 13.66 12.62
CA ARG A 317 10.59 14.70 12.61
C ARG A 317 9.19 14.12 12.79
N ILE A 318 9.04 12.82 12.71
CA ILE A 318 7.73 12.17 12.83
C ILE A 318 7.25 12.18 14.28
N ASP A 319 6.02 12.58 14.48
CA ASP A 319 5.29 12.43 15.74
C ASP A 319 4.62 11.05 15.77
N PHE A 320 5.34 10.04 16.23
CA PHE A 320 4.86 8.66 16.27
C PHE A 320 3.57 8.46 17.06
N PRO A 321 3.37 9.09 18.24
CA PRO A 321 2.07 9.08 18.92
C PRO A 321 0.93 9.58 18.04
N HIS A 322 1.14 10.69 17.32
CA HIS A 322 0.16 11.22 16.36
C HIS A 322 -0.09 10.24 15.22
N LEU A 323 0.96 9.79 14.52
CA LEU A 323 0.86 8.87 13.39
C LEU A 323 0.12 7.57 13.76
N THR A 324 0.50 6.95 14.88
CA THR A 324 -0.16 5.73 15.36
C THR A 324 -1.63 5.98 15.68
N SER A 325 -1.95 7.10 16.34
CA SER A 325 -3.33 7.50 16.65
C SER A 325 -4.14 7.81 15.40
N ALA A 326 -3.54 8.51 14.43
CA ALA A 326 -4.14 8.81 13.14
C ALA A 326 -4.57 7.53 12.40
N ILE A 327 -3.65 6.57 12.27
CA ILE A 327 -3.94 5.27 11.65
C ILE A 327 -5.03 4.52 12.43
N ALA A 328 -4.92 4.45 13.75
CA ALA A 328 -5.89 3.76 14.59
C ALA A 328 -7.31 4.35 14.45
N SER A 329 -7.44 5.68 14.37
CA SER A 329 -8.72 6.37 14.25
C SER A 329 -9.48 6.04 12.95
N MET A 330 -8.77 5.55 11.93
CA MET A 330 -9.36 5.22 10.64
C MET A 330 -9.79 3.74 10.52
N ILE A 331 -9.39 2.87 11.45
CA ILE A 331 -9.71 1.43 11.38
C ILE A 331 -11.24 1.20 11.44
N ASP A 332 -11.89 1.67 12.49
CA ASP A 332 -13.33 1.45 12.71
C ASP A 332 -14.21 2.10 11.62
N PRO A 333 -13.98 3.36 11.20
CA PRO A 333 -14.73 3.99 10.11
C PRO A 333 -14.59 3.25 8.78
N ILE A 334 -13.39 2.77 8.44
CA ILE A 334 -13.17 2.00 7.22
C ILE A 334 -13.79 0.61 7.35
N GLN A 335 -13.72 -0.02 8.52
CA GLN A 335 -14.39 -1.30 8.79
C GLN A 335 -15.92 -1.17 8.64
N TRP A 336 -16.50 -0.08 9.16
CA TRP A 336 -17.90 0.24 8.93
C TRP A 336 -18.18 0.38 7.42
N LEU A 337 -17.41 1.19 6.69
CA LEU A 337 -17.57 1.39 5.25
C LEU A 337 -17.51 0.07 4.49
N ALA A 338 -16.56 -0.80 4.83
CA ALA A 338 -16.37 -2.10 4.19
C ALA A 338 -17.52 -3.08 4.47
N ASN A 339 -18.34 -2.84 5.52
CA ASN A 339 -19.48 -3.68 5.89
C ASN A 339 -20.86 -3.04 5.63
N ALA A 340 -20.92 -1.74 5.43
CA ALA A 340 -22.17 -1.02 5.18
C ALA A 340 -22.78 -1.37 3.81
N THR A 341 -24.09 -1.21 3.69
CA THR A 341 -24.80 -1.19 2.38
C THR A 341 -24.83 0.22 1.79
N TRP A 342 -24.55 1.23 2.62
CA TRP A 342 -24.49 2.62 2.19
C TRP A 342 -23.37 2.86 1.17
N ARG A 343 -23.57 3.77 0.23
CA ARG A 343 -22.57 4.21 -0.74
C ARG A 343 -22.45 5.72 -0.69
N PRO A 344 -21.21 6.25 -0.74
CA PRO A 344 -20.99 7.68 -0.84
C PRO A 344 -21.48 8.22 -2.21
N ALA A 345 -21.76 9.51 -2.23
CA ALA A 345 -22.16 10.23 -3.43
C ALA A 345 -21.54 11.62 -3.47
N TRP A 346 -21.24 12.11 -4.67
CA TRP A 346 -20.86 13.50 -4.87
C TRP A 346 -22.03 14.43 -4.52
N ASN A 347 -21.75 15.50 -3.84
CA ASN A 347 -22.70 16.58 -3.64
C ASN A 347 -22.94 17.31 -4.99
N PRO A 348 -24.03 18.06 -5.15
CA PRO A 348 -24.23 18.88 -6.34
C PRO A 348 -22.99 19.74 -6.63
N ASN A 349 -22.46 19.67 -7.85
CA ASN A 349 -21.22 20.33 -8.29
C ASN A 349 -19.94 19.92 -7.53
N GLY A 350 -19.95 18.83 -6.76
CA GLY A 350 -18.78 18.36 -6.01
C GLY A 350 -17.78 17.56 -6.86
N ARG A 351 -18.27 16.87 -7.90
CA ARG A 351 -17.41 16.11 -8.83
C ARG A 351 -16.51 17.08 -9.61
N PRO A 352 -15.17 16.78 -9.76
CA PRO A 352 -14.25 17.61 -10.54
C PRO A 352 -14.44 17.51 -12.04
#